data_8c0a1f944b710a1135823490eeae0e27
#
_entry.id   8c0a1f944b710a1135823490eeae0e27
#
_cell.length_a   1.000
_cell.length_b   1.000
_cell.length_c   1.000
_cell.angle_alpha   90.00
_cell.angle_beta   90.00
_cell.angle_gamma   90.00
#
_symmetry.space_group_name_H-M   'P 1'
#
loop_
_entity.id
_entity.type
_entity.pdbx_description
1 polymer ?
#
loop_
_entity_poly.entity_id
_entity_poly.type
_entity_poly.pdbx_seq_one_letter_code
_entity_poly.pdbx_strand_id
1 'polypeptide(L)'
;MRRKDREITDKQKIDEIIRGCHCCRLGFCDQGEVYIVPLNFGFVATETGGTFYFHGAKGGRKYRLLQEHPTVAFQLDREYWLTGGQAACDYACHFQSVMGTGVASIITEPEERLAALKALMDQAVAHHHASPSHLTHSERPPREPKSPAKPDSIHPVGTEWSFQPEMVAATCVFKVEIRTLSCKEHE
;
A
#
# COMPACT_ATOMS: atom_id res chain seq x y z
N MET A 1 -6.98 16.47 13.86
CA MET A 1 -8.01 15.37 13.83
C MET A 1 -9.16 15.70 14.79
N ARG A 2 -10.44 15.31 14.49
CA ARG A 2 -11.60 15.61 15.37
C ARG A 2 -11.67 14.67 16.59
N ARG A 3 -11.41 13.36 16.40
CA ARG A 3 -11.43 12.35 17.47
C ARG A 3 -10.00 12.10 17.95
N LYS A 4 -9.56 12.94 18.88
CA LYS A 4 -8.21 12.86 19.49
C LYS A 4 -8.02 11.60 20.36
N ASP A 5 -9.12 11.09 20.91
CA ASP A 5 -9.16 9.85 21.70
C ASP A 5 -8.79 8.58 20.90
N ARG A 6 -8.82 8.68 19.55
CA ARG A 6 -8.47 7.59 18.62
C ARG A 6 -7.17 7.85 17.86
N GLU A 7 -6.50 8.95 18.14
CA GLU A 7 -5.29 9.35 17.43
C GLU A 7 -4.09 8.54 17.90
N ILE A 8 -3.36 7.95 16.97
CA ILE A 8 -2.08 7.30 17.20
C ILE A 8 -0.99 8.28 16.81
N THR A 9 -0.09 8.58 17.75
CA THR A 9 1.07 9.46 17.55
C THR A 9 2.39 8.72 17.69
N ASP A 10 2.35 7.49 18.22
CA ASP A 10 3.53 6.64 18.33
C ASP A 10 3.99 6.20 16.93
N LYS A 11 5.21 6.56 16.57
CA LYS A 11 5.77 6.34 15.25
C LYS A 11 5.96 4.86 14.93
N GLN A 12 6.39 4.06 15.90
CA GLN A 12 6.60 2.63 15.68
C GLN A 12 5.27 1.95 15.40
N LYS A 13 4.22 2.27 16.17
CA LYS A 13 2.87 1.76 15.95
C LYS A 13 2.30 2.20 14.60
N ILE A 14 2.55 3.44 14.17
CA ILE A 14 2.15 3.93 12.84
C ILE A 14 2.82 3.12 11.74
N ASP A 15 4.14 2.90 11.84
CA ASP A 15 4.91 2.12 10.86
C ASP A 15 4.42 0.66 10.79
N GLU A 16 4.08 0.05 11.93
CA GLU A 16 3.50 -1.29 12.01
C GLU A 16 2.12 -1.36 11.33
N ILE A 17 1.27 -0.35 11.57
CA ILE A 17 -0.05 -0.27 10.92
C ILE A 17 0.11 -0.14 9.41
N ILE A 18 1.00 0.74 8.93
CA ILE A 18 1.26 0.91 7.50
C ILE A 18 1.75 -0.42 6.90
N ARG A 19 2.75 -1.06 7.52
CA ARG A 19 3.27 -2.34 7.06
C ARG A 19 2.24 -3.46 7.11
N GLY A 20 1.25 -3.38 8.00
CA GLY A 20 0.14 -4.30 8.09
C GLY A 20 -0.97 -4.08 7.05
N CYS A 21 -0.94 -3.03 6.24
CA CYS A 21 -1.95 -2.77 5.20
C CYS A 21 -1.58 -3.43 3.87
N HIS A 22 -2.57 -4.03 3.18
CA HIS A 22 -2.38 -4.68 1.88
C HIS A 22 -2.44 -3.74 0.69
N CYS A 23 -3.13 -2.62 0.84
CA CYS A 23 -3.45 -1.72 -0.26
C CYS A 23 -3.34 -0.27 0.19
N CYS A 24 -2.69 0.54 -0.63
CA CYS A 24 -2.71 1.99 -0.52
C CYS A 24 -3.62 2.57 -1.61
N ARG A 25 -4.58 3.38 -1.22
CA ARG A 25 -5.45 4.11 -2.16
C ARG A 25 -4.87 5.50 -2.37
N LEU A 26 -4.39 5.76 -3.59
CA LEU A 26 -3.91 7.09 -3.96
C LEU A 26 -5.03 7.90 -4.60
N GLY A 27 -5.22 9.12 -4.13
CA GLY A 27 -6.13 10.11 -4.67
C GLY A 27 -5.39 11.21 -5.41
N PHE A 28 -5.81 11.47 -6.63
CA PHE A 28 -5.31 12.54 -7.50
C PHE A 28 -6.42 13.53 -7.77
N CYS A 29 -6.05 14.80 -7.99
CA CYS A 29 -6.95 15.81 -8.55
C CYS A 29 -6.67 15.94 -10.05
N ASP A 30 -7.68 15.68 -10.88
CA ASP A 30 -7.61 15.75 -12.34
C ASP A 30 -8.65 16.77 -12.83
N GLN A 31 -8.21 18.01 -13.05
CA GLN A 31 -9.08 19.11 -13.51
C GLN A 31 -10.33 19.33 -12.63
N GLY A 32 -10.18 19.18 -11.32
CA GLY A 32 -11.26 19.32 -10.34
C GLY A 32 -12.00 18.02 -10.03
N GLU A 33 -11.78 16.95 -10.78
CA GLU A 33 -12.29 15.62 -10.47
C GLU A 33 -11.33 14.86 -9.54
N VAL A 34 -11.89 14.08 -8.61
CA VAL A 34 -11.12 13.18 -7.77
C VAL A 34 -10.97 11.82 -8.46
N TYR A 35 -9.74 11.41 -8.69
CA TYR A 35 -9.41 10.08 -9.22
C TYR A 35 -8.70 9.26 -8.16
N ILE A 36 -9.27 8.12 -7.78
CA ILE A 36 -8.70 7.22 -6.76
C ILE A 36 -8.29 5.90 -7.42
N VAL A 37 -7.10 5.42 -7.08
CA VAL A 37 -6.57 4.14 -7.56
C VAL A 37 -6.01 3.31 -6.42
N PRO A 38 -6.45 2.04 -6.23
CA PRO A 38 -5.86 1.11 -5.28
C PRO A 38 -4.56 0.53 -5.85
N LEU A 39 -3.51 0.48 -5.04
CA LEU A 39 -2.19 0.01 -5.45
C LEU A 39 -1.55 -0.83 -4.34
N ASN A 40 -0.83 -1.88 -4.72
CA ASN A 40 0.17 -2.48 -3.85
C ASN A 40 1.32 -1.51 -3.68
N PHE A 41 1.97 -1.55 -2.54
CA PHE A 41 3.02 -0.60 -2.20
C PHE A 41 4.17 -1.26 -1.43
N GLY A 42 5.33 -0.64 -1.46
CA GLY A 42 6.41 -0.83 -0.50
C GLY A 42 6.51 0.39 0.40
N PHE A 43 6.92 0.22 1.65
CA PHE A 43 7.07 1.31 2.60
C PHE A 43 8.45 1.30 3.25
N VAL A 44 9.11 2.45 3.21
CA VAL A 44 10.37 2.70 3.92
C VAL A 44 10.16 3.87 4.88
N ALA A 45 10.25 3.57 6.16
CA ALA A 45 10.16 4.59 7.21
C ALA A 45 11.38 5.51 7.19
N THR A 46 11.17 6.79 7.46
CA THR A 46 12.23 7.80 7.65
C THR A 46 12.00 8.54 8.96
N GLU A 47 12.95 9.34 9.42
CA GLU A 47 12.78 10.14 10.64
C GLU A 47 11.59 11.10 10.54
N THR A 48 11.30 11.62 9.37
CA THR A 48 10.27 12.64 9.11
C THR A 48 8.93 12.08 8.61
N GLY A 49 8.75 10.75 8.60
CA GLY A 49 7.51 10.11 8.14
C GLY A 49 7.78 8.82 7.37
N GLY A 50 8.05 8.91 6.08
CA GLY A 50 8.36 7.75 5.26
C GLY A 50 8.11 8.00 3.77
N THR A 51 8.43 6.96 2.99
CA THR A 51 8.24 6.96 1.55
C THR A 51 7.48 5.71 1.14
N PHE A 52 6.41 5.90 0.39
CA PHE A 52 5.73 4.82 -0.31
C PHE A 52 6.32 4.65 -1.70
N TYR A 53 6.53 3.40 -2.10
CA TYR A 53 6.97 3.01 -3.43
C TYR A 53 5.88 2.25 -4.15
N PHE A 54 5.74 2.51 -5.44
CA PHE A 54 4.70 1.95 -6.29
C PHE A 54 5.25 1.58 -7.65
N HIS A 55 4.52 0.70 -8.35
CA HIS A 55 4.81 0.41 -9.75
C HIS A 55 3.54 0.39 -10.60
N GLY A 56 3.72 0.48 -11.92
CA GLY A 56 2.60 0.40 -12.86
C GLY A 56 3.05 0.54 -14.30
N ALA A 57 2.08 0.64 -15.21
CA ALA A 57 2.36 0.88 -16.62
C ALA A 57 2.83 2.33 -16.87
N LYS A 58 3.67 2.50 -17.90
CA LYS A 58 4.10 3.80 -18.43
C LYS A 58 3.05 4.41 -19.34
N GLY A 59 1.79 4.52 -18.86
CA GLY A 59 0.68 5.09 -19.62
C GLY A 59 -0.61 5.13 -18.83
N GLY A 60 -1.63 5.72 -19.42
CA GLY A 60 -2.94 5.90 -18.82
C GLY A 60 -3.04 7.09 -17.87
N ARG A 61 -4.23 7.26 -17.25
CA ARG A 61 -4.59 8.43 -16.45
C ARG A 61 -3.62 8.66 -15.28
N LYS A 62 -3.31 7.61 -14.53
CA LYS A 62 -2.37 7.69 -13.39
C LYS A 62 -1.00 8.21 -13.82
N TYR A 63 -0.42 7.65 -14.90
CA TYR A 63 0.92 8.03 -15.36
C TYR A 63 0.97 9.50 -15.79
N ARG A 64 -0.05 9.99 -16.51
CA ARG A 64 -0.18 11.41 -16.87
C ARG A 64 -0.24 12.29 -15.62
N LEU A 65 -1.09 11.93 -14.64
CA LEU A 65 -1.26 12.72 -13.43
C LEU A 65 0.00 12.76 -12.54
N LEU A 66 0.80 11.69 -12.52
CA LEU A 66 2.11 11.69 -11.85
C LEU A 66 3.07 12.74 -12.42
N GLN A 67 2.95 13.04 -13.72
CA GLN A 67 3.79 14.02 -14.40
C GLN A 67 3.26 15.46 -14.25
N GLU A 68 1.94 15.63 -14.27
CA GLU A 68 1.29 16.95 -14.29
C GLU A 68 0.95 17.45 -12.87
N HIS A 69 0.56 16.56 -11.95
CA HIS A 69 0.01 16.89 -10.64
C HIS A 69 0.62 16.01 -9.54
N PRO A 70 1.85 16.34 -9.07
CA PRO A 70 2.58 15.48 -8.15
C PRO A 70 1.99 15.43 -6.73
N THR A 71 1.10 16.36 -6.36
CA THR A 71 0.44 16.33 -5.04
C THR A 71 -0.64 15.28 -5.02
N VAL A 72 -0.54 14.35 -4.06
CA VAL A 72 -1.49 13.24 -3.90
C VAL A 72 -1.99 13.14 -2.47
N ALA A 73 -3.18 12.59 -2.30
CA ALA A 73 -3.66 12.09 -1.01
C ALA A 73 -3.50 10.57 -0.98
N PHE A 74 -3.38 9.99 0.22
CA PHE A 74 -3.35 8.55 0.38
C PHE A 74 -4.21 8.10 1.57
N GLN A 75 -4.68 6.86 1.48
CA GLN A 75 -5.43 6.19 2.52
C GLN A 75 -5.08 4.69 2.55
N LEU A 76 -4.87 4.17 3.75
CA LEU A 76 -4.68 2.75 4.05
C LEU A 76 -5.57 2.39 5.23
N ASP A 77 -6.03 1.14 5.29
CA ASP A 77 -6.79 0.62 6.42
C ASP A 77 -6.56 -0.88 6.58
N ARG A 78 -6.74 -1.35 7.82
CA ARG A 78 -6.66 -2.74 8.21
C ARG A 78 -7.49 -3.01 9.48
N GLU A 79 -7.52 -4.24 9.92
CA GLU A 79 -8.12 -4.67 11.20
C GLU A 79 -9.60 -4.24 11.31
N TYR A 80 -10.42 -4.65 10.32
CA TYR A 80 -11.84 -4.35 10.37
C TYR A 80 -12.62 -5.52 10.96
N TRP A 81 -13.26 -5.29 12.14
CA TRP A 81 -14.22 -6.24 12.71
C TRP A 81 -15.34 -5.48 13.45
N LEU A 82 -16.41 -6.20 13.76
CA LEU A 82 -17.56 -5.68 14.51
C LEU A 82 -17.65 -6.36 15.87
N THR A 83 -17.88 -5.58 16.92
CA THR A 83 -18.44 -6.06 18.17
C THR A 83 -19.91 -5.65 18.23
N GLY A 84 -20.76 -6.57 18.70
CA GLY A 84 -22.21 -6.36 18.74
C GLY A 84 -22.75 -6.37 20.16
N GLY A 85 -23.99 -5.91 20.29
CA GLY A 85 -24.78 -5.89 21.50
C GLY A 85 -26.26 -6.14 21.22
N GLN A 86 -27.13 -5.86 22.20
CA GLN A 86 -28.56 -6.10 22.05
C GLN A 86 -29.27 -5.04 21.18
N ALA A 87 -28.75 -3.81 21.18
CA ALA A 87 -29.29 -2.70 20.38
C ALA A 87 -28.29 -2.27 19.29
N ALA A 88 -28.77 -1.63 18.25
CA ALA A 88 -27.91 -1.14 17.15
C ALA A 88 -26.84 -0.14 17.61
N CYS A 89 -27.10 0.63 18.65
CA CYS A 89 -26.15 1.57 19.25
C CYS A 89 -25.01 0.89 20.03
N ASP A 90 -25.14 -0.41 20.34
CA ASP A 90 -24.14 -1.19 21.06
C ASP A 90 -23.09 -1.77 20.09
N TYR A 91 -23.34 -1.66 18.78
CA TYR A 91 -22.38 -2.13 17.78
C TYR A 91 -21.24 -1.15 17.61
N ALA A 92 -20.02 -1.65 17.63
CA ALA A 92 -18.82 -0.88 17.35
C ALA A 92 -18.01 -1.50 16.19
N CYS A 93 -17.56 -0.64 15.28
CA CYS A 93 -16.59 -1.01 14.24
C CYS A 93 -15.18 -0.75 14.76
N HIS A 94 -14.38 -1.79 14.77
CA HIS A 94 -12.96 -1.70 15.08
C HIS A 94 -12.17 -1.55 13.78
N PHE A 95 -11.16 -0.71 13.79
CA PHE A 95 -10.34 -0.46 12.61
C PHE A 95 -9.03 0.23 12.96
N GLN A 96 -8.06 0.09 12.08
CA GLN A 96 -6.87 0.93 12.04
C GLN A 96 -6.81 1.61 10.67
N SER A 97 -6.54 2.92 10.63
CA SER A 97 -6.48 3.67 9.37
C SER A 97 -5.40 4.74 9.38
N VAL A 98 -4.77 4.91 8.24
CA VAL A 98 -3.76 5.93 7.97
C VAL A 98 -4.21 6.75 6.78
N MET A 99 -4.16 8.07 6.92
CA MET A 99 -4.46 9.01 5.84
C MET A 99 -3.43 10.12 5.83
N GLY A 100 -3.17 10.66 4.66
CA GLY A 100 -2.26 11.79 4.55
C GLY A 100 -2.15 12.34 3.14
N THR A 101 -1.19 13.21 2.98
CA THR A 101 -0.81 13.80 1.69
C THR A 101 0.68 13.64 1.45
N GLY A 102 1.07 13.64 0.21
CA GLY A 102 2.47 13.52 -0.19
C GLY A 102 2.74 14.09 -1.57
N VAL A 103 4.00 14.01 -1.95
CA VAL A 103 4.47 14.37 -3.29
C VAL A 103 4.91 13.13 -4.02
N ALA A 104 4.27 12.87 -5.15
CA ALA A 104 4.62 11.78 -6.03
C ALA A 104 5.72 12.20 -7.01
N SER A 105 6.67 11.30 -7.29
CA SER A 105 7.68 11.48 -8.32
C SER A 105 8.01 10.16 -9.00
N ILE A 106 8.22 10.21 -10.32
CA ILE A 106 8.68 9.06 -11.09
C ILE A 106 10.18 8.89 -10.82
N ILE A 107 10.57 7.66 -10.49
CA ILE A 107 11.97 7.32 -10.20
C ILE A 107 12.66 6.99 -11.53
N THR A 108 13.70 7.74 -11.85
CA THR A 108 14.53 7.58 -13.06
C THR A 108 15.83 6.83 -12.79
N GLU A 109 16.42 7.06 -11.61
CA GLU A 109 17.71 6.48 -11.24
C GLU A 109 17.64 4.95 -11.10
N PRO A 110 18.50 4.19 -11.80
CA PRO A 110 18.41 2.72 -11.83
C PRO A 110 18.50 2.06 -10.46
N GLU A 111 19.41 2.54 -9.61
CA GLU A 111 19.60 1.97 -8.26
C GLU A 111 18.38 2.21 -7.36
N GLU A 112 17.82 3.43 -7.39
CA GLU A 112 16.61 3.75 -6.63
C GLU A 112 15.39 2.95 -7.14
N ARG A 113 15.30 2.70 -8.45
CA ARG A 113 14.24 1.87 -9.03
C ARG A 113 14.30 0.43 -8.51
N LEU A 114 15.49 -0.15 -8.46
CA LEU A 114 15.67 -1.52 -7.94
C LEU A 114 15.36 -1.59 -6.44
N ALA A 115 15.81 -0.59 -5.66
CA ALA A 115 15.49 -0.49 -4.24
C ALA A 115 13.98 -0.37 -3.98
N ALA A 116 13.29 0.43 -4.80
CA ALA A 116 11.84 0.59 -4.74
C ALA A 116 11.09 -0.71 -5.07
N LEU A 117 11.49 -1.41 -6.13
CA LEU A 117 10.91 -2.71 -6.49
C LEU A 117 11.18 -3.77 -5.43
N LYS A 118 12.38 -3.75 -4.82
CA LYS A 118 12.69 -4.62 -3.69
C LYS A 118 11.76 -4.35 -2.50
N ALA A 119 11.56 -3.10 -2.12
CA ALA A 119 10.65 -2.72 -1.02
C ALA A 119 9.20 -3.19 -1.28
N LEU A 120 8.73 -3.13 -2.54
CA LEU A 120 7.43 -3.67 -2.95
C LEU A 120 7.33 -5.18 -2.75
N MET A 121 8.36 -5.92 -3.15
CA MET A 121 8.39 -7.38 -3.02
C MET A 121 8.47 -7.81 -1.56
N ASP A 122 9.34 -7.16 -0.77
CA ASP A 122 9.50 -7.44 0.66
C ASP A 122 8.19 -7.23 1.42
N GLN A 123 7.46 -6.14 1.11
CA GLN A 123 6.14 -5.86 1.69
C GLN A 123 5.11 -6.92 1.30
N ALA A 124 5.04 -7.30 0.02
CA ALA A 124 4.08 -8.28 -0.48
C ALA A 124 4.29 -9.66 0.16
N VAL A 125 5.54 -10.09 0.31
CA VAL A 125 5.89 -11.38 0.93
C VAL A 125 5.64 -11.38 2.43
N ALA A 126 5.98 -10.28 3.13
CA ALA A 126 5.70 -10.15 4.56
C ALA A 126 4.20 -10.29 4.85
N HIS A 127 3.33 -9.71 4.03
CA HIS A 127 1.89 -9.87 4.13
C HIS A 127 1.41 -11.28 3.89
N HIS A 128 1.97 -11.97 2.88
CA HIS A 128 1.57 -13.33 2.58
C HIS A 128 1.84 -14.27 3.77
N HIS A 129 2.99 -14.12 4.42
CA HIS A 129 3.37 -14.94 5.58
C HIS A 129 2.64 -14.56 6.88
N ALA A 130 2.19 -13.30 7.02
CA ALA A 130 1.46 -12.82 8.18
C ALA A 130 -0.04 -13.12 8.14
N SER A 131 -0.62 -13.39 6.96
CA SER A 131 -2.04 -13.67 6.81
C SER A 131 -2.37 -15.07 7.36
N PRO A 132 -3.30 -15.21 8.35
CA PRO A 132 -3.81 -16.50 8.75
C PRO A 132 -4.43 -17.22 7.55
N SER A 133 -4.22 -18.52 7.44
CA SER A 133 -4.66 -19.42 6.36
C SER A 133 -6.20 -19.60 6.23
N HIS A 134 -7.01 -18.63 6.63
CA HIS A 134 -8.48 -18.71 6.65
C HIS A 134 -9.20 -18.26 5.36
N LEU A 135 -8.48 -17.77 4.38
CA LEU A 135 -9.05 -17.64 3.04
C LEU A 135 -8.68 -18.89 2.24
N THR A 136 -9.44 -19.97 2.48
CA THR A 136 -9.45 -21.11 1.57
C THR A 136 -9.85 -20.62 0.19
N HIS A 137 -8.97 -20.80 -0.77
CA HIS A 137 -9.17 -20.47 -2.19
C HIS A 137 -10.27 -21.29 -2.89
N SER A 138 -11.27 -21.78 -2.16
CA SER A 138 -12.26 -22.74 -2.69
C SER A 138 -13.36 -22.14 -3.56
N GLU A 139 -13.42 -20.82 -3.75
CA GLU A 139 -14.55 -20.20 -4.48
C GLU A 139 -14.15 -19.28 -5.65
N ARG A 140 -12.89 -19.19 -6.05
CA ARG A 140 -12.54 -18.53 -7.29
C ARG A 140 -12.43 -19.53 -8.42
N PRO A 141 -13.14 -19.33 -9.56
CA PRO A 141 -12.88 -20.12 -10.74
C PRO A 141 -11.41 -19.95 -11.15
N PRO A 142 -10.71 -21.03 -11.52
CA PRO A 142 -9.31 -20.96 -11.88
C PRO A 142 -9.14 -20.04 -13.08
N ARG A 143 -8.46 -18.90 -12.89
CA ARG A 143 -7.88 -18.19 -14.01
C ARG A 143 -6.71 -19.04 -14.47
N GLU A 144 -6.71 -19.44 -15.74
CA GLU A 144 -5.56 -20.12 -16.31
C GLU A 144 -4.30 -19.27 -16.05
N PRO A 145 -3.31 -19.80 -15.35
CA PRO A 145 -2.09 -19.05 -15.09
C PRO A 145 -1.35 -18.86 -16.42
N LYS A 146 -0.99 -17.63 -16.72
CA LYS A 146 -0.15 -17.30 -17.88
C LYS A 146 1.27 -17.88 -17.77
N SER A 147 1.58 -18.56 -16.68
CA SER A 147 2.83 -19.27 -16.39
C SER A 147 2.57 -20.33 -15.31
N PRO A 148 3.23 -21.50 -15.37
CA PRO A 148 3.03 -22.60 -14.43
C PRO A 148 3.77 -22.38 -13.10
N ALA A 149 3.57 -21.26 -12.45
CA ALA A 149 4.05 -21.06 -11.08
C ALA A 149 3.16 -21.88 -10.13
N LYS A 150 3.75 -22.86 -9.44
CA LYS A 150 3.07 -23.61 -8.37
C LYS A 150 2.65 -22.63 -7.26
N PRO A 151 1.42 -22.71 -6.70
CA PRO A 151 0.95 -21.83 -5.65
C PRO A 151 1.82 -21.83 -4.36
N ASP A 152 2.67 -22.82 -4.19
CA ASP A 152 3.48 -23.00 -2.98
C ASP A 152 4.90 -22.43 -3.08
N SER A 153 5.20 -21.61 -4.09
CA SER A 153 6.55 -21.07 -4.34
C SER A 153 6.75 -19.63 -3.94
N ILE A 154 6.05 -19.16 -2.88
CA ILE A 154 6.32 -17.82 -2.36
C ILE A 154 7.61 -17.84 -1.57
N HIS A 155 8.52 -16.97 -1.97
CA HIS A 155 9.83 -16.86 -1.36
C HIS A 155 9.75 -16.46 0.12
N PRO A 156 10.69 -16.91 0.98
CA PRO A 156 10.75 -16.49 2.36
C PRO A 156 11.08 -15.00 2.48
N VAL A 157 10.73 -14.40 3.62
CA VAL A 157 11.12 -13.02 3.95
C VAL A 157 12.65 -12.92 3.93
N GLY A 158 13.17 -11.86 3.31
CA GLY A 158 14.64 -11.67 3.17
C GLY A 158 15.27 -12.28 1.92
N THR A 159 14.44 -12.79 0.99
CA THR A 159 14.94 -13.27 -0.31
C THR A 159 15.68 -12.17 -1.07
N GLU A 160 16.80 -12.53 -1.71
CA GLU A 160 17.41 -11.69 -2.74
C GLU A 160 16.59 -11.75 -4.03
N TRP A 161 16.06 -10.58 -4.43
CA TRP A 161 15.23 -10.48 -5.62
C TRP A 161 16.07 -10.29 -6.88
N SER A 162 15.82 -11.13 -7.87
CA SER A 162 16.35 -10.95 -9.23
C SER A 162 15.30 -10.25 -10.10
N PHE A 163 15.66 -9.14 -10.71
CA PHE A 163 14.80 -8.38 -11.60
C PHE A 163 15.32 -8.43 -13.04
N GLN A 164 14.46 -8.80 -13.98
CA GLN A 164 14.81 -8.80 -15.40
C GLN A 164 14.90 -7.35 -15.91
N PRO A 165 16.05 -6.92 -16.48
CA PRO A 165 16.27 -5.53 -16.87
C PRO A 165 15.20 -4.97 -17.81
N GLU A 166 14.72 -5.77 -18.77
CA GLU A 166 13.68 -5.38 -19.73
C GLU A 166 12.35 -5.08 -19.03
N MET A 167 11.97 -5.90 -18.04
CA MET A 167 10.74 -5.71 -17.26
C MET A 167 10.84 -4.46 -16.37
N VAL A 168 12.01 -4.24 -15.76
CA VAL A 168 12.28 -3.01 -15.01
C VAL A 168 12.18 -1.80 -15.94
N ALA A 169 12.80 -1.87 -17.12
CA ALA A 169 12.75 -0.78 -18.10
C ALA A 169 11.33 -0.47 -18.57
N ALA A 170 10.47 -1.47 -18.77
CA ALA A 170 9.09 -1.32 -19.20
C ALA A 170 8.14 -0.78 -18.12
N THR A 171 8.52 -0.89 -16.85
CA THR A 171 7.68 -0.53 -15.69
C THR A 171 7.87 0.92 -15.29
N CYS A 172 6.78 1.65 -15.02
CA CYS A 172 6.83 2.91 -14.29
C CYS A 172 7.01 2.60 -12.80
N VAL A 173 8.12 3.02 -12.21
CA VAL A 173 8.34 3.00 -10.77
C VAL A 173 8.27 4.43 -10.26
N PHE A 174 7.50 4.66 -9.20
CA PHE A 174 7.35 5.99 -8.62
C PHE A 174 7.27 5.92 -7.10
N LYS A 175 7.57 7.02 -6.44
CA LYS A 175 7.49 7.16 -4.98
C LYS A 175 6.50 8.26 -4.59
N VAL A 176 6.02 8.18 -3.35
CA VAL A 176 5.29 9.26 -2.67
C VAL A 176 6.01 9.56 -1.37
N GLU A 177 6.60 10.73 -1.27
CA GLU A 177 7.20 11.24 -0.04
C GLU A 177 6.10 11.87 0.82
N ILE A 178 5.93 11.37 2.04
CA ILE A 178 4.85 11.79 2.95
C ILE A 178 5.11 13.21 3.42
N ARG A 179 4.10 14.08 3.30
CA ARG A 179 4.09 15.45 3.85
C ARG A 179 3.29 15.58 5.12
N THR A 180 2.11 14.99 5.11
CA THR A 180 1.23 14.95 6.29
C THR A 180 0.74 13.54 6.50
N LEU A 181 0.59 13.15 7.75
CA LEU A 181 0.06 11.85 8.11
C LEU A 181 -0.84 11.99 9.34
N SER A 182 -1.92 11.25 9.36
CA SER A 182 -2.75 11.02 10.53
C SER A 182 -3.09 9.54 10.64
N CYS A 183 -2.95 8.98 11.83
CA CYS A 183 -3.25 7.60 12.12
C CYS A 183 -4.33 7.50 13.20
N LYS A 184 -5.24 6.54 13.05
CA LYS A 184 -6.34 6.28 13.97
C LYS A 184 -6.51 4.80 14.23
N GLU A 185 -6.96 4.52 15.44
CA GLU A 185 -7.41 3.21 15.87
C GLU A 185 -8.72 3.32 16.63
N HIS A 186 -9.56 2.32 16.51
CA HIS A 186 -10.72 2.09 17.35
C HIS A 186 -10.71 0.61 17.73
N GLU A 187 -10.39 0.37 19.00
CA GLU A 187 -10.47 -0.94 19.65
C GLU A 187 -11.81 -1.19 20.31
#